data_9e6fe5fc2da885d15d8874d611355457
#
_entry.id   9e6fe5fc2da885d15d8874d611355457
#
_cell.length_a   1.000
_cell.length_b   1.000
_cell.length_c   1.000
_cell.angle_alpha   90.00
_cell.angle_beta   90.00
_cell.angle_gamma   90.00
#
_symmetry.space_group_name_H-M   'P 1'
#
loop_
_entity.id
_entity.type
_entity.pdbx_description
1 polymer ?
#
loop_
_entity_poly.entity_id
_entity_poly.type
_entity_poly.pdbx_seq_one_letter_code
_entity_poly.pdbx_strand_id
1 'polypeptide(L)'
;MEYFDFQSLKPKLDYLEAAAALARENGCAVQEANAAYEALLAAITQSTAAFTALYESAAQNPEEPDDYPSILALCGPAQPDRPVSELQDRIKAALLGRFAGCVLGAPVEMWDLWNMEHMAASCGMDFPPQEYWHAVERPWALAFEHDRRELFTLSGMDGCPVDDDVTYVILTLLLLERFGREFTVRDVGTLWKERLPIACTAELAALENLKAGVPAERAAMENNPYAQWIGALIRADGFGYACAGRPRQAAGLAYRDAYLTHRRNGIYGEMLFAAAIAAAFTVTDPLDAIRMGLNEIPANCTLAKDVRWALETVPTLRDFRHARETVDARFPGMSCVHTNNNACMIVFALALGGGDLSQTITTAVAMGLDNDCTAATCGSIVGAICGTAGVEEKWYAPFHDRVRTYILGAEELSIEDVARRFAALHRRFLSE
;
A
#
# COMPACT_ATOMS: atom_id res chain seq x y z
N MET A 1 22.49 0.32 -4.40
CA MET A 1 22.17 -0.56 -5.55
C MET A 1 21.89 0.37 -6.72
N GLU A 2 22.46 0.13 -7.89
CA GLU A 2 22.18 0.95 -9.08
C GLU A 2 21.00 0.33 -9.83
N TYR A 3 19.95 1.11 -10.08
CA TYR A 3 18.80 0.68 -10.87
C TYR A 3 19.00 1.05 -12.34
N PHE A 4 18.55 0.19 -13.25
CA PHE A 4 18.59 0.48 -14.67
C PHE A 4 17.51 1.50 -15.04
N ASP A 5 17.88 2.52 -15.82
CA ASP A 5 16.95 3.52 -16.32
C ASP A 5 16.15 2.99 -17.53
N PHE A 6 15.04 2.29 -17.23
CA PHE A 6 14.11 1.85 -18.27
C PHE A 6 13.21 2.98 -18.79
N GLN A 7 13.11 4.12 -18.09
CA GLN A 7 12.34 5.28 -18.54
C GLN A 7 12.88 5.84 -19.85
N SER A 8 14.18 5.77 -20.07
CA SER A 8 14.79 6.18 -21.33
C SER A 8 14.40 5.32 -22.54
N LEU A 9 13.86 4.11 -22.31
CA LEU A 9 13.39 3.21 -23.37
C LEU A 9 11.96 3.49 -23.82
N LYS A 10 11.10 4.03 -22.94
CA LYS A 10 9.70 4.31 -23.25
C LYS A 10 9.52 5.19 -24.49
N PRO A 11 10.17 6.37 -24.61
CA PRO A 11 10.04 7.19 -25.82
C PRO A 11 10.50 6.48 -27.09
N LYS A 12 11.45 5.53 -26.98
CA LYS A 12 11.91 4.74 -28.13
C LYS A 12 10.87 3.71 -28.55
N LEU A 13 10.16 3.10 -27.60
CA LEU A 13 9.06 2.18 -27.90
C LEU A 13 7.88 2.93 -28.52
N ASP A 14 7.49 4.08 -27.98
CA ASP A 14 6.46 4.94 -28.54
C ASP A 14 6.79 5.38 -29.98
N TYR A 15 8.05 5.74 -30.23
CA TYR A 15 8.55 6.04 -31.57
C TYR A 15 8.47 4.84 -32.52
N LEU A 16 8.84 3.63 -32.05
CA LEU A 16 8.76 2.41 -32.86
C LEU A 16 7.33 2.07 -33.25
N GLU A 17 6.38 2.24 -32.34
CA GLU A 17 4.96 2.04 -32.60
C GLU A 17 4.45 3.01 -33.68
N ALA A 18 4.73 4.31 -33.52
CA ALA A 18 4.37 5.33 -34.50
C ALA A 18 5.04 5.11 -35.86
N ALA A 19 6.33 4.72 -35.87
CA ALA A 19 7.07 4.43 -37.11
C ALA A 19 6.51 3.21 -37.84
N ALA A 20 6.09 2.17 -37.11
CA ALA A 20 5.46 0.98 -37.67
C ALA A 20 4.09 1.33 -38.31
N ALA A 21 3.28 2.16 -37.62
CA ALA A 21 2.04 2.65 -38.17
C ALA A 21 2.26 3.46 -39.46
N LEU A 22 3.18 4.41 -39.44
CA LEU A 22 3.53 5.22 -40.61
C LEU A 22 4.07 4.37 -41.78
N ALA A 23 4.87 3.37 -41.51
CA ALA A 23 5.38 2.44 -42.55
C ALA A 23 4.22 1.71 -43.24
N ARG A 24 3.21 1.26 -42.48
CA ARG A 24 1.99 0.63 -43.02
C ARG A 24 1.19 1.61 -43.88
N GLU A 25 1.00 2.83 -43.42
CA GLU A 25 0.29 3.89 -44.15
C GLU A 25 0.99 4.24 -45.47
N ASN A 26 2.33 4.18 -45.49
CA ASN A 26 3.16 4.39 -46.69
C ASN A 26 3.28 3.16 -47.61
N GLY A 27 2.57 2.07 -47.29
CA GLY A 27 2.48 0.89 -48.15
C GLY A 27 3.68 -0.04 -48.08
N CYS A 28 4.42 -0.08 -46.97
CA CYS A 28 5.50 -1.06 -46.81
C CYS A 28 4.93 -2.50 -46.83
N ALA A 29 5.77 -3.45 -47.24
CA ALA A 29 5.38 -4.86 -47.27
C ALA A 29 5.04 -5.34 -45.82
N VAL A 30 3.84 -5.87 -45.61
CA VAL A 30 3.38 -6.37 -44.32
C VAL A 30 4.31 -7.42 -43.72
N GLN A 31 4.93 -8.22 -44.57
CA GLN A 31 5.90 -9.24 -44.16
C GLN A 31 7.16 -8.65 -43.51
N GLU A 32 7.69 -7.54 -44.05
CA GLU A 32 8.87 -6.84 -43.52
C GLU A 32 8.56 -6.18 -42.15
N ALA A 33 7.38 -5.55 -42.03
CA ALA A 33 6.93 -4.96 -40.76
C ALA A 33 6.72 -6.04 -39.69
N ASN A 34 6.11 -7.18 -40.05
CA ASN A 34 5.94 -8.32 -39.15
C ASN A 34 7.30 -8.91 -38.71
N ALA A 35 8.27 -9.06 -39.64
CA ALA A 35 9.60 -9.57 -39.30
C ALA A 35 10.32 -8.66 -38.28
N ALA A 36 10.22 -7.35 -38.44
CA ALA A 36 10.79 -6.38 -37.49
C ALA A 36 10.10 -6.45 -36.11
N TYR A 37 8.78 -6.59 -36.08
CA TYR A 37 8.01 -6.76 -34.83
C TYR A 37 8.37 -8.08 -34.11
N GLU A 38 8.44 -9.19 -34.81
CA GLU A 38 8.83 -10.50 -34.25
C GLU A 38 10.25 -10.48 -33.70
N ALA A 39 11.19 -9.80 -34.36
CA ALA A 39 12.55 -9.62 -33.86
C ALA A 39 12.57 -8.84 -32.52
N LEU A 40 11.79 -7.75 -32.43
CA LEU A 40 11.67 -6.98 -31.20
C LEU A 40 11.04 -7.82 -30.08
N LEU A 41 9.95 -8.53 -30.35
CA LEU A 41 9.26 -9.41 -29.40
C LEU A 41 10.20 -10.51 -28.87
N ALA A 42 11.00 -11.12 -29.75
CA ALA A 42 11.99 -12.12 -29.36
C ALA A 42 13.07 -11.52 -28.42
N ALA A 43 13.57 -10.31 -28.72
CA ALA A 43 14.57 -9.65 -27.91
C ALA A 43 14.00 -9.30 -26.49
N ILE A 44 12.78 -8.78 -26.42
CA ILE A 44 12.10 -8.49 -25.15
C ILE A 44 11.90 -9.80 -24.36
N THR A 45 11.41 -10.87 -24.98
CA THR A 45 11.19 -12.16 -24.34
C THR A 45 12.49 -12.74 -23.76
N GLN A 46 13.58 -12.68 -24.53
CA GLN A 46 14.91 -13.13 -24.09
C GLN A 46 15.41 -12.32 -22.89
N SER A 47 15.27 -10.99 -22.93
CA SER A 47 15.68 -10.10 -21.84
C SER A 47 14.85 -10.36 -20.58
N THR A 48 13.55 -10.55 -20.72
CA THR A 48 12.65 -10.88 -19.59
C THR A 48 13.09 -12.20 -18.94
N ALA A 49 13.34 -13.25 -19.73
CA ALA A 49 13.80 -14.52 -19.20
C ALA A 49 15.15 -14.40 -18.47
N ALA A 50 16.08 -13.59 -18.99
CA ALA A 50 17.37 -13.35 -18.35
C ALA A 50 17.21 -12.63 -16.99
N PHE A 51 16.38 -11.59 -16.89
CA PHE A 51 16.11 -10.90 -15.63
C PHE A 51 15.36 -11.80 -14.62
N THR A 52 14.43 -12.64 -15.08
CA THR A 52 13.76 -13.63 -14.24
C THR A 52 14.75 -14.62 -13.63
N ALA A 53 15.66 -15.15 -14.42
CA ALA A 53 16.71 -16.06 -13.94
C ALA A 53 17.64 -15.39 -12.92
N LEU A 54 17.99 -14.13 -13.11
CA LEU A 54 18.75 -13.33 -12.14
C LEU A 54 18.00 -13.16 -10.84
N TYR A 55 16.71 -12.83 -10.91
CA TYR A 55 15.83 -12.73 -9.75
C TYR A 55 15.74 -14.06 -8.97
N GLU A 56 15.50 -15.17 -9.66
CA GLU A 56 15.40 -16.49 -9.05
C GLU A 56 16.70 -16.90 -8.38
N SER A 57 17.86 -16.58 -8.99
CA SER A 57 19.17 -16.85 -8.38
C SER A 57 19.44 -16.01 -7.13
N ALA A 58 18.93 -14.77 -7.10
CA ALA A 58 19.06 -13.87 -5.95
C ALA A 58 18.07 -14.17 -4.81
N ALA A 59 17.02 -14.95 -5.10
CA ALA A 59 15.96 -15.28 -4.13
C ALA A 59 16.43 -16.19 -2.97
N GLN A 60 17.63 -16.75 -3.01
CA GLN A 60 18.18 -17.65 -1.98
C GLN A 60 18.90 -16.91 -0.83
N ASN A 61 18.39 -15.74 -0.40
CA ASN A 61 18.94 -15.07 0.78
C ASN A 61 18.39 -15.75 2.05
N PRO A 62 19.22 -16.43 2.87
CA PRO A 62 18.75 -17.12 4.07
C PRO A 62 18.18 -16.18 5.15
N GLU A 63 18.48 -14.87 5.05
CA GLU A 63 17.94 -13.84 5.94
C GLU A 63 16.55 -13.33 5.49
N GLU A 64 16.09 -13.76 4.32
CA GLU A 64 14.82 -13.34 3.71
C GLU A 64 14.01 -14.53 3.15
N PRO A 65 13.64 -15.50 4.01
CA PRO A 65 12.84 -16.64 3.58
C PRO A 65 11.40 -16.24 3.26
N ASP A 66 10.74 -17.05 2.42
CA ASP A 66 9.33 -16.84 2.08
C ASP A 66 8.37 -17.71 2.91
N ASP A 67 8.85 -18.80 3.52
CA ASP A 67 8.00 -19.68 4.31
C ASP A 67 7.86 -19.22 5.77
N TYR A 68 6.67 -19.34 6.33
CA TYR A 68 6.35 -18.83 7.66
C TYR A 68 7.19 -19.40 8.80
N PRO A 69 7.46 -20.72 8.86
CA PRO A 69 8.31 -21.27 9.91
C PRO A 69 9.74 -20.68 9.91
N SER A 70 10.35 -20.50 8.74
CA SER A 70 11.67 -19.89 8.59
C SER A 70 11.64 -18.40 8.93
N ILE A 71 10.61 -17.66 8.51
CA ILE A 71 10.38 -16.26 8.90
C ILE A 71 10.33 -16.18 10.43
N LEU A 72 9.45 -16.98 11.05
CA LEU A 72 9.21 -16.93 12.49
C LEU A 72 10.49 -17.26 13.30
N ALA A 73 11.35 -18.15 12.80
CA ALA A 73 12.62 -18.49 13.42
C ALA A 73 13.62 -17.32 13.43
N LEU A 74 13.48 -16.35 12.53
CA LEU A 74 14.33 -15.17 12.40
C LEU A 74 13.72 -13.91 13.04
N CYS A 75 12.47 -13.98 13.52
CA CYS A 75 11.80 -12.90 14.24
C CYS A 75 12.32 -12.77 15.67
N GLY A 76 12.07 -11.62 16.28
CA GLY A 76 12.28 -11.39 17.70
C GLY A 76 11.32 -12.22 18.59
N PRO A 77 11.51 -12.20 19.91
CA PRO A 77 10.61 -12.88 20.84
C PRO A 77 9.20 -12.29 20.77
N ALA A 78 8.18 -13.14 20.88
CA ALA A 78 6.80 -12.68 20.86
C ALA A 78 6.53 -11.68 22.00
N GLN A 79 5.89 -10.58 21.66
CA GLN A 79 5.40 -9.63 22.65
C GLN A 79 4.17 -10.22 23.36
N PRO A 80 3.98 -9.95 24.66
CA PRO A 80 2.79 -10.41 25.36
C PRO A 80 1.55 -9.70 24.82
N ASP A 81 0.46 -10.45 24.72
CA ASP A 81 -0.86 -9.90 24.37
C ASP A 81 -1.28 -8.86 25.42
N ARG A 82 -1.89 -7.77 24.99
CA ARG A 82 -2.34 -6.68 25.84
C ARG A 82 -3.84 -6.41 25.64
N PRO A 83 -4.61 -6.23 26.72
CA PRO A 83 -6.02 -5.86 26.59
C PRO A 83 -6.16 -4.46 25.99
N VAL A 84 -7.25 -4.26 25.24
CA VAL A 84 -7.58 -3.00 24.57
C VAL A 84 -8.88 -2.45 25.14
N SER A 85 -8.85 -1.19 25.59
CA SER A 85 -10.06 -0.44 25.96
C SER A 85 -10.64 0.29 24.75
N GLU A 86 -11.92 0.64 24.82
CA GLU A 86 -12.62 1.45 23.81
C GLU A 86 -12.42 0.94 22.36
N LEU A 87 -12.36 -0.38 22.22
CA LEU A 87 -11.93 -1.05 20.98
C LEU A 87 -12.69 -0.57 19.74
N GLN A 88 -14.04 -0.49 19.79
CA GLN A 88 -14.84 -0.12 18.61
C GLN A 88 -14.61 1.33 18.21
N ASP A 89 -14.50 2.25 19.18
CA ASP A 89 -14.19 3.66 18.95
C ASP A 89 -12.83 3.81 18.26
N ARG A 90 -11.82 3.12 18.79
CA ARG A 90 -10.45 3.19 18.28
C ARG A 90 -10.30 2.52 16.90
N ILE A 91 -11.03 1.43 16.64
CA ILE A 91 -11.10 0.85 15.29
C ILE A 91 -11.77 1.84 14.32
N LYS A 92 -12.86 2.49 14.74
CA LYS A 92 -13.51 3.52 13.92
C LYS A 92 -12.54 4.67 13.60
N ALA A 93 -11.81 5.16 14.61
CA ALA A 93 -10.81 6.21 14.42
C ALA A 93 -9.69 5.79 13.45
N ALA A 94 -9.21 4.55 13.56
CA ALA A 94 -8.22 3.99 12.65
C ALA A 94 -8.74 3.92 11.20
N LEU A 95 -9.97 3.46 10.99
CA LEU A 95 -10.63 3.47 9.68
C LEU A 95 -10.77 4.89 9.11
N LEU A 96 -11.26 5.83 9.94
CA LEU A 96 -11.40 7.23 9.51
C LEU A 96 -10.05 7.85 9.16
N GLY A 97 -9.01 7.61 9.95
CA GLY A 97 -7.66 8.07 9.69
C GLY A 97 -7.08 7.47 8.40
N ARG A 98 -7.26 6.17 8.19
CA ARG A 98 -6.85 5.48 6.97
C ARG A 98 -7.51 6.08 5.73
N PHE A 99 -8.83 6.19 5.77
CA PHE A 99 -9.59 6.72 4.64
C PHE A 99 -9.25 8.20 4.38
N ALA A 100 -9.05 8.99 5.46
CA ALA A 100 -8.64 10.38 5.32
C ALA A 100 -7.26 10.52 4.67
N GLY A 101 -6.29 9.71 5.08
CA GLY A 101 -4.95 9.71 4.50
C GLY A 101 -4.96 9.33 3.02
N CYS A 102 -5.64 8.22 2.67
CA CYS A 102 -5.81 7.77 1.29
C CYS A 102 -6.45 8.88 0.43
N VAL A 103 -7.61 9.39 0.83
CA VAL A 103 -8.36 10.40 0.06
C VAL A 103 -7.58 11.70 -0.11
N LEU A 104 -6.75 12.08 0.86
CA LEU A 104 -5.90 13.26 0.75
C LEU A 104 -4.74 13.06 -0.24
N GLY A 105 -4.16 11.86 -0.27
CA GLY A 105 -3.02 11.51 -1.11
C GLY A 105 -3.38 11.22 -2.57
N ALA A 106 -4.48 10.48 -2.80
CA ALA A 106 -4.85 9.96 -4.12
C ALA A 106 -4.87 10.99 -5.28
N PRO A 107 -5.29 12.26 -5.11
CA PRO A 107 -5.22 13.24 -6.20
C PRO A 107 -3.80 13.55 -6.68
N VAL A 108 -2.81 13.34 -5.84
CA VAL A 108 -1.41 13.71 -6.06
C VAL A 108 -0.45 12.52 -5.91
N GLU A 109 -0.98 11.31 -5.99
CA GLU A 109 -0.22 10.07 -5.93
C GLU A 109 0.90 10.06 -6.96
N MET A 110 2.11 9.67 -6.54
CA MET A 110 3.35 9.64 -7.33
C MET A 110 3.80 11.00 -7.90
N TRP A 111 3.19 12.11 -7.49
CA TRP A 111 3.65 13.42 -7.92
C TRP A 111 4.94 13.82 -7.21
N ASP A 112 5.76 14.60 -7.90
CA ASP A 112 6.88 15.28 -7.27
C ASP A 112 6.41 16.48 -6.43
N LEU A 113 7.27 16.90 -5.53
CA LEU A 113 7.00 17.96 -4.59
C LEU A 113 6.62 19.29 -5.26
N TRP A 114 7.31 19.61 -6.36
CA TRP A 114 7.06 20.85 -7.09
C TRP A 114 5.66 20.90 -7.69
N ASN A 115 5.21 19.77 -8.29
CA ASN A 115 3.86 19.67 -8.87
C ASN A 115 2.78 19.77 -7.78
N MET A 116 2.99 19.14 -6.62
CA MET A 116 2.04 19.23 -5.51
C MET A 116 1.94 20.66 -4.95
N GLU A 117 3.06 21.34 -4.77
CA GLU A 117 3.08 22.76 -4.33
C GLU A 117 2.42 23.68 -5.33
N HIS A 118 2.66 23.44 -6.63
CA HIS A 118 2.04 24.22 -7.69
C HIS A 118 0.52 24.03 -7.71
N MET A 119 0.04 22.80 -7.54
CA MET A 119 -1.38 22.53 -7.43
C MET A 119 -2.00 23.22 -6.20
N ALA A 120 -1.37 23.14 -5.02
CA ALA A 120 -1.85 23.83 -3.83
C ALA A 120 -1.98 25.34 -4.07
N ALA A 121 -0.93 25.96 -4.63
CA ALA A 121 -0.93 27.39 -4.95
C ALA A 121 -2.02 27.78 -5.96
N SER A 122 -2.25 26.95 -6.99
CA SER A 122 -3.28 27.19 -7.99
C SER A 122 -4.70 27.09 -7.44
N CYS A 123 -4.89 26.24 -6.43
CA CYS A 123 -6.15 26.09 -5.71
C CYS A 123 -6.32 27.09 -4.55
N GLY A 124 -5.32 27.95 -4.29
CA GLY A 124 -5.31 28.89 -3.17
C GLY A 124 -5.22 28.20 -1.81
N MET A 125 -4.54 27.06 -1.75
CA MET A 125 -4.35 26.24 -0.55
C MET A 125 -2.94 26.36 -0.02
N ASP A 126 -2.78 26.16 1.30
CA ASP A 126 -1.48 26.01 1.94
C ASP A 126 -0.85 24.65 1.56
N PHE A 127 0.49 24.56 1.68
CA PHE A 127 1.23 23.31 1.52
C PHE A 127 2.23 23.12 2.68
N PRO A 128 2.24 21.96 3.37
CA PRO A 128 1.35 20.78 3.23
C PRO A 128 -0.13 21.10 3.34
N PRO A 129 -1.01 20.36 2.61
CA PRO A 129 -2.43 20.63 2.59
C PRO A 129 -3.03 20.45 4.00
N GLN A 130 -3.80 21.43 4.48
CA GLN A 130 -4.42 21.41 5.81
C GLN A 130 -5.86 20.90 5.81
N GLU A 131 -6.39 20.59 4.64
CA GLU A 131 -7.71 20.02 4.35
C GLU A 131 -7.66 19.28 3.02
N TYR A 132 -8.75 18.64 2.60
CA TYR A 132 -8.80 18.02 1.28
C TYR A 132 -8.65 19.04 0.16
N TRP A 133 -8.07 18.60 -0.95
CA TRP A 133 -7.93 19.41 -2.15
C TRP A 133 -9.30 19.98 -2.57
N HIS A 134 -9.37 21.26 -2.84
CA HIS A 134 -10.63 21.91 -3.26
C HIS A 134 -11.03 21.48 -4.67
N ALA A 135 -10.05 21.38 -5.56
CA ALA A 135 -10.18 20.96 -6.94
C ALA A 135 -8.86 20.38 -7.44
N VAL A 136 -8.85 19.75 -8.59
CA VAL A 136 -7.65 19.33 -9.31
C VAL A 136 -7.50 20.18 -10.55
N GLU A 137 -6.43 20.95 -10.66
CA GLU A 137 -6.13 21.67 -11.89
C GLU A 137 -5.71 20.72 -13.02
N ARG A 138 -6.23 20.95 -14.22
CA ARG A 138 -6.14 20.06 -15.37
C ARG A 138 -5.62 20.73 -16.63
N PRO A 139 -4.41 21.26 -16.69
CA PRO A 139 -3.94 21.90 -17.91
C PRO A 139 -3.89 20.98 -19.14
N TRP A 140 -3.74 19.66 -18.92
CA TRP A 140 -3.62 18.67 -19.99
C TRP A 140 -4.83 17.72 -20.16
N ALA A 141 -5.69 17.58 -19.15
CA ALA A 141 -6.88 16.72 -19.22
C ALA A 141 -8.13 17.44 -19.76
N LEU A 142 -8.07 18.73 -19.95
CA LEU A 142 -9.20 19.61 -20.31
C LEU A 142 -9.94 19.22 -21.60
N ALA A 143 -9.32 18.43 -22.47
CA ALA A 143 -9.90 18.21 -23.79
C ALA A 143 -10.64 16.87 -23.94
N PHE A 144 -10.35 15.83 -23.13
CA PHE A 144 -10.69 14.48 -23.58
C PHE A 144 -11.17 13.50 -22.50
N GLU A 145 -11.01 13.73 -21.20
CA GLU A 145 -11.38 12.76 -20.16
C GLU A 145 -11.90 13.41 -18.87
N HIS A 146 -12.88 12.76 -18.22
CA HIS A 146 -13.20 13.01 -16.81
C HIS A 146 -12.04 12.57 -15.93
N ASP A 147 -11.44 13.50 -15.22
CA ASP A 147 -10.42 13.19 -14.25
C ASP A 147 -11.08 12.58 -12.99
N ARG A 148 -10.86 11.31 -12.75
CA ARG A 148 -11.40 10.57 -11.59
C ARG A 148 -10.92 11.16 -10.26
N ARG A 149 -9.81 11.91 -10.25
CA ARG A 149 -9.27 12.59 -9.07
C ARG A 149 -10.25 13.59 -8.47
N GLU A 150 -11.18 14.15 -9.26
CA GLU A 150 -12.25 15.01 -8.73
C GLU A 150 -13.09 14.33 -7.65
N LEU A 151 -13.25 13.01 -7.71
CA LEU A 151 -14.00 12.26 -6.70
C LEU A 151 -13.36 12.31 -5.32
N PHE A 152 -12.08 12.67 -5.25
CA PHE A 152 -11.29 12.78 -4.01
C PHE A 152 -11.16 14.23 -3.52
N THR A 153 -11.78 15.20 -4.19
CA THR A 153 -11.77 16.62 -3.78
C THR A 153 -12.99 16.98 -2.96
N LEU A 154 -12.93 18.08 -2.20
CA LEU A 154 -14.07 18.55 -1.40
C LEU A 154 -15.34 18.78 -2.23
N SER A 155 -15.19 19.27 -3.47
CA SER A 155 -16.33 19.53 -4.34
C SER A 155 -16.91 18.28 -5.00
N GLY A 156 -16.12 17.23 -5.15
CA GLY A 156 -16.53 16.00 -5.86
C GLY A 156 -16.90 14.85 -4.92
N MET A 157 -16.54 14.93 -3.64
CA MET A 157 -16.72 13.87 -2.67
C MET A 157 -18.18 13.73 -2.23
N ASP A 158 -18.71 12.52 -2.29
CA ASP A 158 -20.00 12.13 -1.72
C ASP A 158 -19.88 10.72 -1.10
N GLY A 159 -19.20 10.62 0.02
CA GLY A 159 -18.74 9.38 0.62
C GLY A 159 -17.24 9.16 0.40
N CYS A 160 -16.62 8.24 1.15
CA CYS A 160 -15.23 7.85 0.90
C CYS A 160 -15.14 7.18 -0.48
N PRO A 161 -14.35 7.72 -1.42
CA PRO A 161 -14.28 7.22 -2.79
C PRO A 161 -13.68 5.81 -2.88
N VAL A 162 -13.86 5.19 -4.04
CA VAL A 162 -13.27 3.88 -4.35
C VAL A 162 -11.77 4.01 -4.57
N ASP A 163 -11.03 3.22 -3.81
CA ASP A 163 -9.58 3.11 -3.88
C ASP A 163 -9.15 1.71 -3.45
N ASP A 164 -7.95 1.23 -3.80
CA ASP A 164 -7.47 -0.07 -3.35
C ASP A 164 -7.05 -0.03 -1.88
N ASP A 165 -6.46 1.04 -1.39
CA ASP A 165 -6.20 1.28 0.03
C ASP A 165 -7.45 1.19 0.91
N VAL A 166 -8.59 1.58 0.36
CA VAL A 166 -9.90 1.48 1.03
C VAL A 166 -10.49 0.08 0.86
N THR A 167 -10.43 -0.45 -0.36
CA THR A 167 -11.07 -1.72 -0.75
C THR A 167 -10.50 -2.92 0.00
N TYR A 168 -9.17 -3.00 0.13
CA TYR A 168 -8.54 -4.19 0.74
C TYR A 168 -8.82 -4.31 2.23
N VAL A 169 -9.05 -3.23 2.97
CA VAL A 169 -9.50 -3.32 4.38
C VAL A 169 -10.86 -4.01 4.48
N ILE A 170 -11.78 -3.67 3.58
CA ILE A 170 -13.11 -4.29 3.52
C ILE A 170 -13.00 -5.75 3.06
N LEU A 171 -12.13 -6.05 2.11
CA LEU A 171 -11.88 -7.41 1.66
C LEU A 171 -11.34 -8.30 2.80
N THR A 172 -10.43 -7.77 3.62
CA THR A 172 -9.92 -8.46 4.83
C THR A 172 -11.05 -8.74 5.83
N LEU A 173 -11.96 -7.79 6.04
CA LEU A 173 -13.15 -8.01 6.89
C LEU A 173 -13.96 -9.21 6.39
N LEU A 174 -14.29 -9.23 5.09
CA LEU A 174 -15.07 -10.31 4.49
C LEU A 174 -14.34 -11.66 4.52
N LEU A 175 -13.01 -11.65 4.36
CA LEU A 175 -12.17 -12.84 4.48
C LEU A 175 -12.28 -13.44 5.89
N LEU A 176 -12.08 -12.62 6.92
CA LEU A 176 -12.10 -13.05 8.31
C LEU A 176 -13.49 -13.46 8.78
N GLU A 177 -14.55 -12.83 8.29
CA GLU A 177 -15.94 -13.23 8.59
C GLU A 177 -16.28 -14.60 8.02
N ARG A 178 -15.85 -14.84 6.78
CA ARG A 178 -16.19 -16.07 6.03
C ARG A 178 -15.38 -17.27 6.49
N PHE A 179 -14.05 -17.10 6.65
CA PHE A 179 -13.14 -18.22 6.86
C PHE A 179 -12.54 -18.27 8.28
N GLY A 180 -12.79 -17.25 9.11
CA GLY A 180 -12.23 -17.18 10.46
C GLY A 180 -10.73 -16.92 10.48
N ARG A 181 -10.09 -17.06 11.64
CA ARG A 181 -8.66 -16.81 11.81
C ARG A 181 -7.74 -17.89 11.24
N GLU A 182 -8.27 -19.06 10.92
CA GLU A 182 -7.50 -20.18 10.36
C GLU A 182 -7.54 -20.23 8.83
N PHE A 183 -7.95 -19.13 8.16
CA PHE A 183 -7.94 -19.05 6.72
C PHE A 183 -6.56 -19.36 6.12
N THR A 184 -6.54 -19.84 4.91
CA THR A 184 -5.33 -20.20 4.17
C THR A 184 -5.15 -19.30 2.95
N VAL A 185 -3.97 -19.34 2.32
CA VAL A 185 -3.73 -18.64 1.04
C VAL A 185 -4.73 -19.05 -0.05
N ARG A 186 -5.24 -20.29 -0.01
CA ARG A 186 -6.28 -20.77 -0.94
C ARG A 186 -7.62 -20.09 -0.71
N ASP A 187 -7.97 -19.83 0.54
CA ASP A 187 -9.19 -19.12 0.90
C ASP A 187 -9.13 -17.66 0.43
N VAL A 188 -7.95 -17.01 0.58
CA VAL A 188 -7.70 -15.67 0.01
C VAL A 188 -7.92 -15.71 -1.50
N GLY A 189 -7.24 -16.61 -2.23
CA GLY A 189 -7.38 -16.74 -3.68
C GLY A 189 -8.81 -17.07 -4.12
N THR A 190 -9.57 -17.81 -3.32
CA THR A 190 -10.98 -18.11 -3.58
C THR A 190 -11.83 -16.86 -3.49
N LEU A 191 -11.69 -16.10 -2.40
CA LEU A 191 -12.42 -14.86 -2.20
C LEU A 191 -12.09 -13.83 -3.31
N TRP A 192 -10.81 -13.70 -3.68
CA TRP A 192 -10.37 -12.78 -4.72
C TRP A 192 -11.00 -13.10 -6.08
N LYS A 193 -10.98 -14.35 -6.51
CA LYS A 193 -11.64 -14.77 -7.77
C LYS A 193 -13.15 -14.48 -7.78
N GLU A 194 -13.81 -14.59 -6.63
CA GLU A 194 -15.24 -14.37 -6.52
C GLU A 194 -15.62 -12.89 -6.42
N ARG A 195 -14.75 -12.04 -5.84
CA ARG A 195 -15.12 -10.70 -5.39
C ARG A 195 -14.36 -9.56 -6.05
N LEU A 196 -13.13 -9.79 -6.55
CA LEU A 196 -12.31 -8.74 -7.14
C LEU A 196 -12.42 -8.72 -8.67
N PRO A 197 -13.04 -7.70 -9.28
CA PRO A 197 -13.08 -7.55 -10.73
C PRO A 197 -11.76 -7.03 -11.30
N ILE A 198 -11.02 -6.22 -10.53
CA ILE A 198 -9.77 -5.55 -10.92
C ILE A 198 -8.76 -5.62 -9.78
N ALA A 199 -7.49 -5.44 -10.12
CA ALA A 199 -6.38 -5.28 -9.19
C ALA A 199 -5.24 -4.52 -9.89
N CYS A 200 -4.19 -4.12 -9.14
CA CYS A 200 -3.01 -3.45 -9.68
C CYS A 200 -1.76 -4.31 -9.47
N THR A 201 -0.72 -4.09 -10.24
CA THR A 201 0.66 -4.61 -10.03
C THR A 201 0.75 -6.09 -9.60
N ALA A 202 1.27 -6.37 -8.41
CA ALA A 202 1.42 -7.74 -7.88
C ALA A 202 0.08 -8.45 -7.67
N GLU A 203 -0.92 -7.71 -7.24
CA GLU A 203 -2.29 -8.18 -7.04
C GLU A 203 -2.92 -8.60 -8.36
N LEU A 204 -2.75 -7.79 -9.41
CA LEU A 204 -3.23 -8.11 -10.76
C LEU A 204 -2.52 -9.37 -11.28
N ALA A 205 -1.19 -9.45 -11.18
CA ALA A 205 -0.45 -10.62 -11.61
C ALA A 205 -0.96 -11.90 -10.92
N ALA A 206 -1.14 -11.85 -9.60
CA ALA A 206 -1.66 -12.99 -8.85
C ALA A 206 -3.12 -13.33 -9.22
N LEU A 207 -3.98 -12.32 -9.39
CA LEU A 207 -5.39 -12.52 -9.78
C LEU A 207 -5.49 -13.16 -11.17
N GLU A 208 -4.70 -12.72 -12.15
CA GLU A 208 -4.65 -13.30 -13.49
C GLU A 208 -4.10 -14.75 -13.45
N ASN A 209 -3.05 -15.01 -12.66
CA ASN A 209 -2.52 -16.35 -12.44
C ASN A 209 -3.59 -17.28 -11.83
N LEU A 210 -4.35 -16.81 -10.83
CA LEU A 210 -5.47 -17.56 -10.25
C LEU A 210 -6.57 -17.86 -11.27
N LYS A 211 -6.92 -16.89 -12.13
CA LYS A 211 -7.89 -17.06 -13.22
C LYS A 211 -7.39 -18.07 -14.28
N ALA A 212 -6.08 -18.09 -14.53
CA ALA A 212 -5.43 -19.05 -15.40
C ALA A 212 -5.28 -20.46 -14.79
N GLY A 213 -5.70 -20.64 -13.52
CA GLY A 213 -5.65 -21.94 -12.84
C GLY A 213 -4.33 -22.24 -12.12
N VAL A 214 -3.45 -21.26 -11.97
CA VAL A 214 -2.24 -21.39 -11.15
C VAL A 214 -2.66 -21.56 -9.68
N PRO A 215 -2.08 -22.54 -8.94
CA PRO A 215 -2.37 -22.70 -7.52
C PRO A 215 -2.04 -21.43 -6.72
N ALA A 216 -2.84 -21.11 -5.69
CA ALA A 216 -2.69 -19.91 -4.88
C ALA A 216 -1.29 -19.76 -4.26
N GLU A 217 -0.68 -20.89 -3.87
CA GLU A 217 0.67 -20.92 -3.31
C GLU A 217 1.77 -20.48 -4.29
N ARG A 218 1.46 -20.49 -5.61
CA ARG A 218 2.37 -20.12 -6.69
C ARG A 218 1.98 -18.84 -7.40
N ALA A 219 0.81 -18.27 -7.10
CA ALA A 219 0.25 -17.13 -7.81
C ALA A 219 1.18 -15.91 -7.81
N ALA A 220 1.95 -15.69 -6.73
CA ALA A 220 2.92 -14.61 -6.63
C ALA A 220 4.20 -14.81 -7.46
N MET A 221 4.45 -16.00 -7.99
CA MET A 221 5.76 -16.34 -8.57
C MET A 221 5.79 -16.26 -10.10
N GLU A 222 4.63 -16.29 -10.74
CA GLU A 222 4.55 -16.33 -12.20
C GLU A 222 4.20 -14.93 -12.74
N ASN A 223 5.04 -14.41 -13.63
CA ASN A 223 4.85 -13.11 -14.30
C ASN A 223 4.64 -11.93 -13.32
N ASN A 224 5.28 -11.97 -12.15
CA ASN A 224 5.11 -10.96 -11.11
C ASN A 224 6.44 -10.30 -10.72
N PRO A 225 6.89 -9.27 -11.43
CA PRO A 225 8.08 -8.50 -11.04
C PRO A 225 7.84 -7.54 -9.87
N TYR A 226 6.61 -7.44 -9.37
CA TYR A 226 6.16 -6.50 -8.34
C TYR A 226 6.14 -7.11 -6.94
N ALA A 227 6.67 -8.31 -6.74
CA ALA A 227 6.52 -9.10 -5.51
C ALA A 227 7.10 -8.46 -4.23
N GLN A 228 7.77 -7.31 -4.31
CA GLN A 228 8.26 -6.52 -3.18
C GLN A 228 7.73 -5.07 -3.19
N TRP A 229 6.67 -4.80 -3.96
CA TRP A 229 6.01 -3.50 -3.95
C TRP A 229 5.01 -3.41 -2.79
N ILE A 230 4.45 -2.20 -2.58
CA ILE A 230 3.68 -1.85 -1.38
C ILE A 230 2.30 -2.54 -1.27
N GLY A 231 1.78 -3.13 -2.34
CA GLY A 231 0.42 -3.65 -2.41
C GLY A 231 0.03 -4.67 -1.31
N ALA A 232 0.99 -5.42 -0.73
CA ALA A 232 0.70 -6.21 0.45
C ALA A 232 0.56 -5.34 1.72
N LEU A 233 1.44 -4.35 1.89
CA LEU A 233 1.43 -3.48 3.07
C LEU A 233 0.08 -2.77 3.25
N ILE A 234 -0.55 -2.30 2.17
CA ILE A 234 -1.84 -1.61 2.24
C ILE A 234 -3.00 -2.49 2.72
N ARG A 235 -2.83 -3.82 2.76
CA ARG A 235 -3.84 -4.77 3.22
C ARG A 235 -3.74 -5.11 4.72
N ALA A 236 -2.69 -4.65 5.38
CA ALA A 236 -2.32 -4.97 6.76
C ALA A 236 -3.39 -4.62 7.81
N ASP A 237 -4.13 -3.56 7.59
CA ASP A 237 -4.96 -2.88 8.58
C ASP A 237 -6.05 -3.78 9.19
N GLY A 238 -6.78 -4.48 8.36
CA GLY A 238 -7.85 -5.36 8.82
C GLY A 238 -7.37 -6.47 9.77
N PHE A 239 -6.16 -6.97 9.56
CA PHE A 239 -5.53 -7.95 10.45
C PHE A 239 -5.10 -7.29 11.76
N GLY A 240 -4.57 -6.07 11.72
CA GLY A 240 -4.26 -5.26 12.90
C GLY A 240 -5.50 -5.00 13.75
N TYR A 241 -6.63 -4.63 13.14
CA TYR A 241 -7.90 -4.37 13.85
C TYR A 241 -8.48 -5.63 14.48
N ALA A 242 -8.51 -6.74 13.74
CA ALA A 242 -9.01 -8.02 14.26
C ALA A 242 -8.14 -8.60 15.37
N CYS A 243 -6.85 -8.26 15.40
CA CYS A 243 -5.88 -8.70 16.39
C CYS A 243 -5.36 -7.55 17.27
N ALA A 244 -6.16 -6.51 17.53
CA ALA A 244 -5.77 -5.38 18.37
C ALA A 244 -5.11 -5.84 19.69
N GLY A 245 -3.94 -5.31 20.02
CA GLY A 245 -3.14 -5.71 21.19
C GLY A 245 -2.39 -7.04 21.06
N ARG A 246 -2.41 -7.69 19.89
CA ARG A 246 -1.80 -9.00 19.63
C ARG A 246 -0.92 -9.00 18.36
N PRO A 247 0.23 -8.32 18.36
CA PRO A 247 1.06 -8.10 17.17
C PRO A 247 1.47 -9.38 16.44
N ARG A 248 1.92 -10.43 17.17
CA ARG A 248 2.33 -11.71 16.59
C ARG A 248 1.19 -12.39 15.82
N GLN A 249 -0.04 -12.30 16.33
CA GLN A 249 -1.20 -12.89 15.66
C GLN A 249 -1.56 -12.11 14.41
N ALA A 250 -1.54 -10.77 14.47
CA ALA A 250 -1.77 -9.91 13.31
C ALA A 250 -0.77 -10.22 12.18
N ALA A 251 0.53 -10.28 12.49
CA ALA A 251 1.57 -10.63 11.53
C ALA A 251 1.37 -12.02 10.90
N GLY A 252 0.93 -13.02 11.71
CA GLY A 252 0.67 -14.37 11.20
C GLY A 252 -0.53 -14.46 10.26
N LEU A 253 -1.57 -13.64 10.45
CA LEU A 253 -2.69 -13.54 9.51
C LEU A 253 -2.26 -12.80 8.24
N ALA A 254 -1.58 -11.68 8.37
CA ALA A 254 -1.03 -10.89 7.27
C ALA A 254 -0.10 -11.73 6.37
N TYR A 255 0.76 -12.57 6.95
CA TYR A 255 1.58 -13.50 6.17
C TYR A 255 0.76 -14.34 5.18
N ARG A 256 -0.38 -14.90 5.62
CA ARG A 256 -1.20 -15.79 4.79
C ARG A 256 -1.86 -15.03 3.63
N ASP A 257 -2.19 -13.77 3.83
CA ASP A 257 -2.71 -12.90 2.77
C ASP A 257 -1.60 -12.47 1.81
N ALA A 258 -0.50 -11.91 2.34
CA ALA A 258 0.64 -11.46 1.56
C ALA A 258 1.23 -12.54 0.65
N TYR A 259 1.26 -13.79 1.12
CA TYR A 259 1.84 -14.92 0.39
C TYR A 259 1.16 -15.20 -0.95
N LEU A 260 -0.11 -14.79 -1.13
CA LEU A 260 -0.82 -14.92 -2.41
C LEU A 260 -0.16 -14.10 -3.51
N THR A 261 0.38 -12.92 -3.20
CA THR A 261 0.76 -11.89 -4.17
C THR A 261 2.22 -11.47 -4.07
N HIS A 262 2.85 -11.61 -2.92
CA HIS A 262 4.17 -11.07 -2.62
C HIS A 262 5.15 -12.13 -2.13
N ARG A 263 6.44 -11.74 -2.10
CA ARG A 263 7.55 -12.52 -1.54
C ARG A 263 8.52 -11.60 -0.80
N ARG A 264 9.30 -12.18 0.12
CA ARG A 264 10.38 -11.50 0.86
C ARG A 264 9.89 -10.19 1.50
N ASN A 265 10.53 -9.04 1.20
CA ASN A 265 10.23 -7.76 1.83
C ASN A 265 8.77 -7.29 1.59
N GLY A 266 8.10 -7.73 0.53
CA GLY A 266 6.67 -7.49 0.33
C GLY A 266 5.82 -8.20 1.39
N ILE A 267 6.09 -9.48 1.68
CA ILE A 267 5.44 -10.22 2.78
C ILE A 267 5.75 -9.54 4.13
N TYR A 268 7.02 -9.20 4.36
CA TYR A 268 7.43 -8.60 5.63
C TYR A 268 6.81 -7.21 5.86
N GLY A 269 6.54 -6.47 4.78
CA GLY A 269 5.84 -5.18 4.86
C GLY A 269 4.45 -5.33 5.45
N GLU A 270 3.65 -6.26 4.95
CA GLU A 270 2.31 -6.52 5.49
C GLU A 270 2.37 -7.03 6.94
N MET A 271 3.27 -7.98 7.23
CA MET A 271 3.47 -8.52 8.59
C MET A 271 3.84 -7.43 9.59
N LEU A 272 4.80 -6.55 9.23
CA LEU A 272 5.28 -5.46 10.08
C LEU A 272 4.15 -4.49 10.40
N PHE A 273 3.43 -4.02 9.36
CA PHE A 273 2.40 -3.00 9.56
C PHE A 273 1.13 -3.56 10.18
N ALA A 274 0.75 -4.80 9.92
CA ALA A 274 -0.34 -5.46 10.66
C ALA A 274 -0.01 -5.57 12.16
N ALA A 275 1.22 -5.93 12.48
CA ALA A 275 1.69 -5.98 13.86
C ALA A 275 1.80 -4.59 14.50
N ALA A 276 2.29 -3.59 13.77
CA ALA A 276 2.37 -2.20 14.24
C ALA A 276 0.98 -1.62 14.51
N ILE A 277 0.01 -1.84 13.62
CA ILE A 277 -1.38 -1.42 13.80
C ILE A 277 -2.01 -2.13 15.00
N ALA A 278 -1.80 -3.44 15.17
CA ALA A 278 -2.26 -4.16 16.35
C ALA A 278 -1.64 -3.60 17.65
N ALA A 279 -0.35 -3.24 17.62
CA ALA A 279 0.35 -2.62 18.76
C ALA A 279 -0.14 -1.21 19.06
N ALA A 280 -0.54 -0.44 18.05
CA ALA A 280 -1.02 0.94 18.19
C ALA A 280 -2.20 1.07 19.17
N PHE A 281 -3.00 0.02 19.32
CA PHE A 281 -4.06 -0.04 20.34
C PHE A 281 -3.54 -0.11 21.79
N THR A 282 -2.24 -0.22 22.02
CA THR A 282 -1.67 -0.44 23.36
C THR A 282 -0.51 0.49 23.71
N VAL A 283 -0.16 1.40 22.83
CA VAL A 283 0.91 2.39 22.99
C VAL A 283 0.36 3.82 22.83
N THR A 284 1.17 4.81 23.16
CA THR A 284 0.86 6.24 23.01
C THR A 284 1.80 6.93 22.01
N ASP A 285 2.97 6.35 21.76
CA ASP A 285 3.91 6.83 20.73
C ASP A 285 3.78 5.94 19.48
N PRO A 286 3.45 6.51 18.31
CA PRO A 286 3.33 5.75 17.08
C PRO A 286 4.63 5.04 16.66
N LEU A 287 5.81 5.57 17.02
CA LEU A 287 7.08 4.91 16.75
C LEU A 287 7.29 3.66 17.61
N ASP A 288 6.68 3.57 18.80
CA ASP A 288 6.69 2.34 19.57
C ASP A 288 5.88 1.23 18.90
N ALA A 289 4.77 1.57 18.24
CA ALA A 289 4.03 0.62 17.41
C ALA A 289 4.92 0.05 16.29
N ILE A 290 5.69 0.90 15.59
CA ILE A 290 6.64 0.46 14.57
C ILE A 290 7.72 -0.45 15.16
N ARG A 291 8.31 -0.09 16.32
CA ARG A 291 9.31 -0.95 17.01
C ARG A 291 8.75 -2.32 17.38
N MET A 292 7.48 -2.37 17.79
CA MET A 292 6.80 -3.64 18.07
C MET A 292 6.57 -4.43 16.79
N GLY A 293 6.17 -3.79 15.69
CA GLY A 293 6.02 -4.42 14.37
C GLY A 293 7.32 -5.01 13.84
N LEU A 294 8.46 -4.32 14.00
CA LEU A 294 9.79 -4.80 13.61
C LEU A 294 10.18 -6.14 14.26
N ASN A 295 9.61 -6.45 15.41
CA ASN A 295 9.87 -7.69 16.13
C ASN A 295 9.20 -8.91 15.47
N GLU A 296 8.25 -8.68 14.56
CA GLU A 296 7.42 -9.68 13.92
C GLU A 296 7.87 -10.03 12.50
N ILE A 297 9.02 -9.52 12.06
CA ILE A 297 9.66 -9.83 10.77
C ILE A 297 11.10 -10.29 10.98
N PRO A 298 11.76 -10.94 9.97
CA PRO A 298 13.15 -11.37 10.10
C PRO A 298 14.07 -10.21 10.47
N ALA A 299 14.80 -10.37 11.57
CA ALA A 299 15.58 -9.28 12.18
C ALA A 299 16.65 -8.69 11.25
N ASN A 300 17.17 -9.46 10.30
CA ASN A 300 18.23 -9.03 9.40
C ASN A 300 17.77 -8.88 7.93
N CYS A 301 16.49 -8.96 7.64
CA CYS A 301 16.01 -8.68 6.30
C CYS A 301 16.26 -7.21 5.90
N THR A 302 16.21 -6.92 4.62
CA THR A 302 16.48 -5.57 4.10
C THR A 302 15.49 -4.55 4.65
N LEU A 303 14.19 -4.88 4.68
CA LEU A 303 13.16 -4.01 5.26
C LEU A 303 13.43 -3.67 6.71
N ALA A 304 13.80 -4.66 7.54
CA ALA A 304 14.09 -4.41 8.95
C ALA A 304 15.32 -3.52 9.16
N LYS A 305 16.33 -3.64 8.29
CA LYS A 305 17.49 -2.74 8.29
C LYS A 305 17.11 -1.32 7.89
N ASP A 306 16.28 -1.17 6.88
CA ASP A 306 15.84 0.13 6.38
C ASP A 306 14.94 0.85 7.38
N VAL A 307 13.98 0.15 8.00
CA VAL A 307 13.11 0.74 9.03
C VAL A 307 13.90 1.12 10.30
N ARG A 308 14.89 0.31 10.71
CA ARG A 308 15.80 0.72 11.82
C ARG A 308 16.60 1.95 11.47
N TRP A 309 17.18 1.99 10.26
CA TRP A 309 17.85 3.19 9.77
C TRP A 309 16.92 4.41 9.80
N ALA A 310 15.67 4.26 9.38
CA ALA A 310 14.71 5.35 9.44
C ALA A 310 14.47 5.82 10.88
N LEU A 311 14.26 4.90 11.83
CA LEU A 311 14.09 5.23 13.26
C LEU A 311 15.32 5.93 13.84
N GLU A 312 16.53 5.52 13.47
CA GLU A 312 17.79 6.16 13.89
C GLU A 312 17.98 7.54 13.26
N THR A 313 17.41 7.78 12.09
CA THR A 313 17.51 9.03 11.34
C THR A 313 16.52 10.10 11.86
N VAL A 314 15.41 9.69 12.46
CA VAL A 314 14.35 10.59 13.00
C VAL A 314 14.89 11.83 13.74
N PRO A 315 15.87 11.73 14.68
CA PRO A 315 16.36 12.87 15.41
C PRO A 315 17.05 13.95 14.56
N THR A 316 17.40 13.62 13.32
CA THR A 316 18.05 14.54 12.38
C THR A 316 17.09 15.26 11.45
N LEU A 317 15.83 14.82 11.40
CA LEU A 317 14.82 15.38 10.51
C LEU A 317 14.45 16.81 10.96
N ARG A 318 14.29 17.69 9.97
CA ARG A 318 13.90 19.09 10.19
C ARG A 318 12.44 19.35 9.82
N ASP A 319 12.03 18.76 8.69
CA ASP A 319 10.72 18.93 8.07
C ASP A 319 10.49 17.84 7.03
N PHE A 320 9.34 17.84 6.38
CA PHE A 320 8.95 16.86 5.36
C PHE A 320 9.85 16.89 4.11
N ARG A 321 10.40 18.07 3.73
CA ARG A 321 11.32 18.18 2.57
C ARG A 321 12.63 17.45 2.86
N HIS A 322 13.20 17.73 4.02
CA HIS A 322 14.43 17.05 4.45
C HIS A 322 14.22 15.54 4.62
N ALA A 323 13.04 15.12 5.09
CA ALA A 323 12.66 13.72 5.16
C ALA A 323 12.64 13.07 3.75
N ARG A 324 11.99 13.72 2.78
CA ARG A 324 11.95 13.25 1.40
C ARG A 324 13.34 13.19 0.77
N GLU A 325 14.15 14.24 0.86
CA GLU A 325 15.52 14.27 0.37
C GLU A 325 16.37 13.14 0.97
N THR A 326 16.16 12.83 2.24
CA THR A 326 16.86 11.76 2.98
C THR A 326 16.49 10.38 2.44
N VAL A 327 15.21 10.15 2.11
CA VAL A 327 14.75 8.90 1.50
C VAL A 327 15.26 8.77 0.07
N ASP A 328 15.18 9.83 -0.75
CA ASP A 328 15.69 9.83 -2.14
C ASP A 328 17.21 9.52 -2.19
N ALA A 329 17.98 10.09 -1.25
CA ALA A 329 19.42 9.81 -1.12
C ALA A 329 19.72 8.36 -0.70
N ARG A 330 18.84 7.77 0.12
CA ARG A 330 18.99 6.37 0.59
C ARG A 330 18.62 5.36 -0.48
N PHE A 331 17.64 5.65 -1.31
CA PHE A 331 17.04 4.73 -2.28
C PHE A 331 17.08 5.25 -3.73
N PRO A 332 18.25 5.66 -4.25
CA PRO A 332 18.33 6.26 -5.58
C PRO A 332 17.87 5.27 -6.66
N GLY A 333 16.86 5.67 -7.45
CA GLY A 333 16.28 4.87 -8.53
C GLY A 333 15.33 3.74 -8.09
N MET A 334 15.06 3.55 -6.80
CA MET A 334 14.03 2.61 -6.35
C MET A 334 12.65 3.08 -6.82
N SER A 335 11.78 2.14 -7.20
CA SER A 335 10.40 2.47 -7.56
C SER A 335 9.69 3.26 -6.45
N CYS A 336 8.90 4.28 -6.83
CA CYS A 336 8.14 5.08 -5.87
C CYS A 336 7.12 4.26 -5.06
N VAL A 337 6.73 3.09 -5.57
CA VAL A 337 5.78 2.17 -4.93
C VAL A 337 6.46 0.94 -4.30
N HIS A 338 7.77 0.98 -4.02
CA HIS A 338 8.45 -0.12 -3.34
C HIS A 338 8.15 -0.11 -1.84
N THR A 339 8.02 -1.30 -1.22
CA THR A 339 7.73 -1.45 0.22
C THR A 339 8.76 -0.72 1.10
N ASN A 340 10.06 -0.83 0.80
CA ASN A 340 11.12 -0.38 1.72
C ASN A 340 11.21 1.15 1.86
N ASN A 341 11.20 1.90 0.76
CA ASN A 341 11.24 3.37 0.81
C ASN A 341 9.96 3.93 1.43
N ASN A 342 8.79 3.38 1.07
CA ASN A 342 7.51 3.82 1.64
C ASN A 342 7.39 3.48 3.14
N ALA A 343 7.91 2.34 3.60
CA ALA A 343 8.00 2.05 5.03
C ALA A 343 8.83 3.10 5.80
N CYS A 344 9.92 3.59 5.21
CA CYS A 344 10.71 4.68 5.78
C CYS A 344 9.95 6.02 5.78
N MET A 345 9.16 6.29 4.70
CA MET A 345 8.29 7.47 4.64
C MET A 345 7.25 7.46 5.75
N ILE A 346 6.61 6.30 6.01
CA ILE A 346 5.66 6.13 7.12
C ILE A 346 6.34 6.45 8.46
N VAL A 347 7.54 5.91 8.72
CA VAL A 347 8.29 6.22 9.96
C VAL A 347 8.55 7.71 10.12
N PHE A 348 8.96 8.38 9.06
CA PHE A 348 9.26 9.82 9.08
C PHE A 348 7.99 10.65 9.26
N ALA A 349 6.88 10.29 8.61
CA ALA A 349 5.61 10.98 8.78
C ALA A 349 5.06 10.85 10.21
N LEU A 350 5.11 9.65 10.79
CA LEU A 350 4.72 9.41 12.18
C LEU A 350 5.57 10.22 13.17
N ALA A 351 6.88 10.32 12.92
CA ALA A 351 7.78 11.10 13.76
C ALA A 351 7.51 12.61 13.69
N LEU A 352 7.37 13.14 12.47
CA LEU A 352 7.13 14.57 12.24
C LEU A 352 5.72 15.00 12.66
N GLY A 353 4.75 14.10 12.57
CA GLY A 353 3.38 14.35 13.00
C GLY A 353 3.16 14.33 14.51
N GLY A 354 4.11 13.75 15.28
CA GLY A 354 4.12 13.81 16.75
C GLY A 354 2.87 13.26 17.45
N GLY A 355 2.13 12.36 16.79
CA GLY A 355 0.89 11.77 17.30
C GLY A 355 -0.38 12.58 16.99
N ASP A 356 -0.29 13.73 16.33
CA ASP A 356 -1.43 14.44 15.77
C ASP A 356 -1.81 13.84 14.41
N LEU A 357 -3.07 13.43 14.24
CA LEU A 357 -3.54 12.75 13.04
C LEU A 357 -3.47 13.66 11.82
N SER A 358 -3.97 14.89 11.93
CA SER A 358 -3.98 15.85 10.82
C SER A 358 -2.56 16.16 10.34
N GLN A 359 -1.64 16.49 11.27
CA GLN A 359 -0.27 16.77 10.94
C GLN A 359 0.44 15.55 10.34
N THR A 360 0.13 14.34 10.83
CA THR A 360 0.74 13.10 10.33
C THR A 360 0.34 12.81 8.88
N ILE A 361 -0.97 12.81 8.57
CA ILE A 361 -1.42 12.49 7.21
C ILE A 361 -1.01 13.57 6.20
N THR A 362 -1.08 14.85 6.57
CA THR A 362 -0.66 15.95 5.70
C THR A 362 0.85 15.95 5.43
N THR A 363 1.66 15.58 6.43
CA THR A 363 3.10 15.38 6.27
C THR A 363 3.40 14.20 5.35
N ALA A 364 2.72 13.07 5.52
CA ALA A 364 2.90 11.88 4.67
C ALA A 364 2.60 12.23 3.20
N VAL A 365 1.45 12.87 2.94
CA VAL A 365 1.09 13.31 1.58
C VAL A 365 2.13 14.27 1.00
N ALA A 366 2.57 15.25 1.78
CA ALA A 366 3.53 16.25 1.31
C ALA A 366 4.90 15.66 0.96
N MET A 367 5.28 14.53 1.52
CA MET A 367 6.53 13.85 1.17
C MET A 367 6.47 13.13 -0.19
N GLY A 368 5.30 12.87 -0.76
CA GLY A 368 5.16 12.23 -2.08
C GLY A 368 5.49 10.72 -2.06
N LEU A 369 5.98 10.17 -3.16
CA LEU A 369 6.05 8.74 -3.49
C LEU A 369 4.63 8.15 -3.60
N ASP A 370 4.37 7.03 -2.96
CA ASP A 370 3.06 6.41 -2.84
C ASP A 370 2.35 7.02 -1.61
N ASN A 371 1.93 8.26 -1.77
CA ASN A 371 1.57 9.10 -0.65
C ASN A 371 0.14 8.90 -0.11
N ASP A 372 -0.77 8.35 -0.89
CA ASP A 372 -2.07 7.87 -0.42
C ASP A 372 -1.92 6.63 0.46
N CYS A 373 -1.14 5.64 0.03
CA CYS A 373 -0.82 4.44 0.79
C CYS A 373 -0.10 4.77 2.12
N THR A 374 0.93 5.64 2.06
CA THR A 374 1.70 5.99 3.26
C THR A 374 0.88 6.81 4.25
N ALA A 375 0.08 7.77 3.75
CA ALA A 375 -0.81 8.57 4.60
C ALA A 375 -1.95 7.74 5.18
N ALA A 376 -2.51 6.79 4.42
CA ALA A 376 -3.52 5.84 4.90
C ALA A 376 -2.98 5.02 6.09
N THR A 377 -1.81 4.41 5.93
CA THR A 377 -1.19 3.61 7.00
C THR A 377 -0.84 4.45 8.23
N CYS A 378 -0.32 5.66 8.04
CA CYS A 378 -0.07 6.62 9.12
C CYS A 378 -1.36 6.99 9.85
N GLY A 379 -2.42 7.33 9.10
CA GLY A 379 -3.73 7.67 9.65
C GLY A 379 -4.35 6.53 10.46
N SER A 380 -4.19 5.29 9.99
CA SER A 380 -4.62 4.09 10.70
C SER A 380 -3.92 3.92 12.06
N ILE A 381 -2.59 4.04 12.09
CA ILE A 381 -1.79 3.90 13.32
C ILE A 381 -2.16 5.00 14.31
N VAL A 382 -2.17 6.26 13.89
CA VAL A 382 -2.47 7.39 14.80
C VAL A 382 -3.93 7.36 15.24
N GLY A 383 -4.87 7.04 14.34
CA GLY A 383 -6.29 6.85 14.68
C GLY A 383 -6.51 5.77 15.73
N ALA A 384 -5.81 4.62 15.61
CA ALA A 384 -5.84 3.56 16.61
C ALA A 384 -5.30 4.01 17.98
N ILE A 385 -4.38 4.98 18.03
CA ILE A 385 -3.84 5.55 19.27
C ILE A 385 -4.81 6.56 19.88
N CYS A 386 -5.30 7.53 19.10
CA CYS A 386 -6.01 8.70 19.63
C CYS A 386 -7.52 8.48 19.81
N GLY A 387 -8.13 7.47 19.16
CA GLY A 387 -9.58 7.30 19.14
C GLY A 387 -10.30 8.38 18.33
N THR A 388 -11.64 8.31 18.26
CA THR A 388 -12.43 9.27 17.43
C THR A 388 -12.33 10.70 17.92
N ALA A 389 -12.05 10.94 19.19
CA ALA A 389 -11.84 12.28 19.73
C ALA A 389 -10.59 12.98 19.16
N GLY A 390 -9.62 12.23 18.65
CA GLY A 390 -8.41 12.75 18.00
C GLY A 390 -8.53 12.91 16.48
N VAL A 391 -9.69 12.62 15.89
CA VAL A 391 -9.94 12.77 14.45
C VAL A 391 -10.78 14.04 14.21
N GLU A 392 -10.21 15.06 13.59
CA GLU A 392 -10.94 16.28 13.26
C GLU A 392 -12.08 16.03 12.29
N GLU A 393 -13.23 16.67 12.51
CA GLU A 393 -14.46 16.50 11.73
C GLU A 393 -14.26 16.72 10.23
N LYS A 394 -13.41 17.67 9.84
CA LYS A 394 -13.10 17.97 8.43
C LYS A 394 -12.63 16.76 7.62
N TRP A 395 -12.01 15.76 8.29
CA TRP A 395 -11.47 14.57 7.65
C TRP A 395 -12.51 13.47 7.38
N TYR A 396 -13.63 13.47 8.10
CA TYR A 396 -14.64 12.42 7.91
C TYR A 396 -16.04 12.93 7.58
N ALA A 397 -16.33 14.21 7.79
CA ALA A 397 -17.64 14.77 7.47
C ALA A 397 -18.06 14.54 6.00
N PRO A 398 -17.15 14.70 5.00
CA PRO A 398 -17.50 14.45 3.61
C PRO A 398 -17.81 12.98 3.29
N PHE A 399 -17.45 12.05 4.16
CA PHE A 399 -17.74 10.62 3.95
C PHE A 399 -19.18 10.25 4.24
N HIS A 400 -19.93 11.04 5.03
CA HIS A 400 -21.33 10.76 5.37
C HIS A 400 -21.56 9.33 5.89
N ASP A 401 -20.59 8.78 6.65
CA ASP A 401 -20.55 7.39 7.12
C ASP A 401 -20.58 6.34 5.99
N ARG A 402 -20.14 6.67 4.77
CA ARG A 402 -20.13 5.78 3.61
C ARG A 402 -18.71 5.54 3.11
N VAL A 403 -18.39 4.27 2.88
CA VAL A 403 -17.18 3.82 2.21
C VAL A 403 -17.54 3.02 0.97
N ARG A 404 -16.91 3.34 -0.17
CA ARG A 404 -17.14 2.69 -1.45
C ARG A 404 -15.95 1.79 -1.82
N THR A 405 -16.26 0.67 -2.44
CA THR A 405 -15.27 -0.32 -2.88
C THR A 405 -15.63 -0.85 -4.27
N TYR A 406 -14.68 -1.50 -4.92
CA TYR A 406 -14.95 -2.29 -6.13
C TYR A 406 -15.20 -3.77 -5.85
N ILE A 407 -15.46 -4.18 -4.59
CA ILE A 407 -15.77 -5.56 -4.21
C ILE A 407 -17.19 -5.91 -4.67
N LEU A 408 -17.33 -6.95 -5.49
CA LEU A 408 -18.63 -7.42 -5.94
C LEU A 408 -19.50 -7.84 -4.74
N GLY A 409 -20.66 -7.19 -4.60
CA GLY A 409 -21.61 -7.41 -3.51
C GLY A 409 -21.23 -6.75 -2.18
N ALA A 410 -20.29 -5.78 -2.22
CA ALA A 410 -19.92 -4.93 -1.10
C ALA A 410 -19.46 -3.54 -1.60
N GLU A 411 -20.18 -2.98 -2.57
CA GLU A 411 -19.82 -1.75 -3.28
C GLU A 411 -19.93 -0.49 -2.41
N GLU A 412 -20.82 -0.51 -1.40
CA GLU A 412 -20.94 0.59 -0.42
C GLU A 412 -21.33 0.03 0.97
N LEU A 413 -20.63 0.50 2.01
CA LEU A 413 -20.88 0.10 3.42
C LEU A 413 -20.90 1.34 4.32
N SER A 414 -21.49 1.20 5.54
CA SER A 414 -21.33 2.16 6.62
C SER A 414 -19.99 1.95 7.32
N ILE A 415 -19.24 3.02 7.53
CA ILE A 415 -17.94 2.98 8.25
C ILE A 415 -18.15 2.53 9.70
N GLU A 416 -19.22 3.00 10.34
CA GLU A 416 -19.61 2.56 11.68
C GLU A 416 -19.89 1.04 11.74
N ASP A 417 -20.60 0.51 10.72
CA ASP A 417 -20.87 -0.94 10.65
C ASP A 417 -19.57 -1.73 10.46
N VAL A 418 -18.66 -1.27 9.61
CA VAL A 418 -17.34 -1.89 9.42
C VAL A 418 -16.56 -1.94 10.73
N ALA A 419 -16.51 -0.83 11.48
CA ALA A 419 -15.83 -0.78 12.77
C ALA A 419 -16.46 -1.76 13.79
N ARG A 420 -17.79 -1.81 13.86
CA ARG A 420 -18.54 -2.73 14.71
C ARG A 420 -18.23 -4.19 14.37
N ARG A 421 -18.15 -4.53 13.09
CA ARG A 421 -17.86 -5.88 12.59
C ARG A 421 -16.43 -6.30 12.93
N PHE A 422 -15.42 -5.45 12.75
CA PHE A 422 -14.06 -5.73 13.20
C PHE A 422 -13.96 -5.91 14.71
N ALA A 423 -14.65 -5.09 15.51
CA ALA A 423 -14.70 -5.25 16.94
C ALA A 423 -15.37 -6.58 17.37
N ALA A 424 -16.35 -7.06 16.59
CA ALA A 424 -16.97 -8.36 16.81
C ALA A 424 -16.00 -9.51 16.47
N LEU A 425 -15.24 -9.41 15.36
CA LEU A 425 -14.19 -10.36 14.99
C LEU A 425 -13.11 -10.46 16.08
N HIS A 426 -12.64 -9.32 16.57
CA HIS A 426 -11.66 -9.29 17.66
C HIS A 426 -12.15 -10.07 18.88
N ARG A 427 -13.39 -9.79 19.36
CA ARG A 427 -13.99 -10.50 20.51
C ARG A 427 -14.11 -12.00 20.24
N ARG A 428 -14.52 -12.39 19.04
CA ARG A 428 -14.57 -13.80 18.63
C ARG A 428 -13.19 -14.46 18.72
N PHE A 429 -12.15 -13.83 18.19
CA PHE A 429 -10.78 -14.37 18.20
C PHE A 429 -10.14 -14.41 19.60
N LEU A 430 -10.66 -13.64 20.57
CA LEU A 430 -10.26 -13.77 21.96
C LEU A 430 -10.87 -15.00 22.65
N SER A 431 -12.03 -15.46 22.16
CA SER A 431 -12.74 -16.60 22.75
C SER A 431 -12.38 -17.96 22.14
N GLU A 432 -11.75 -17.96 20.97
CA GLU A 432 -11.20 -19.13 20.27
C GLU A 432 -9.75 -19.43 20.71
#